data_4dd3e7e27be82b4c4c3c320b79f38f98
#
_entry.id   4dd3e7e27be82b4c4c3c320b79f38f98
#
_cell.length_a   1.000
_cell.length_b   1.000
_cell.length_c   1.000
_cell.angle_alpha   90.00
_cell.angle_beta   90.00
_cell.angle_gamma   90.00
#
_symmetry.space_group_name_H-M   'P 1'
#
loop_
_entity.id
_entity.type
_entity.pdbx_description
1 polymer ?
#
loop_
_entity_poly.entity_id
_entity_poly.type
_entity_poly.pdbx_seq_one_letter_code
_entity_poly.pdbx_strand_id
1 'polypeptide(L)'
;MREVISTKDAPQAIGPYSQAIKANGFVFLSGQIAIDPSTQQVIAGDVAAQTDRVLRNLSEVLEAAGSGLGKVVRSTVFLKNMSEFAAMNEVYGKYFSSAPPARSTVEVARLPKDVLVEIDVIALG
;
A
#
# COMPACT_ATOMS: atom_id res chain seq x y z
N MET A 1 11.77 -20.95 0.02
CA MET A 1 10.75 -21.08 1.08
C MET A 1 10.07 -19.74 1.28
N ARG A 2 8.78 -19.74 1.53
CA ARG A 2 8.01 -18.50 1.72
C ARG A 2 7.55 -18.35 3.16
N GLU A 3 7.55 -17.12 3.64
CA GLU A 3 7.15 -16.80 5.01
C GLU A 3 5.97 -15.85 4.97
N VAL A 4 4.91 -16.18 5.71
CA VAL A 4 3.72 -15.31 5.83
C VAL A 4 4.02 -14.22 6.85
N ILE A 5 3.75 -12.97 6.47
CA ILE A 5 3.90 -11.80 7.34
C ILE A 5 2.51 -11.31 7.74
N SER A 6 2.33 -11.03 9.02
CA SER A 6 1.08 -10.52 9.55
C SER A 6 1.38 -9.55 10.69
N THR A 7 0.61 -8.46 10.77
CA THR A 7 0.73 -7.49 11.85
C THR A 7 -0.63 -6.90 12.18
N LYS A 8 -0.83 -6.54 13.45
CA LYS A 8 -2.02 -5.84 13.91
C LYS A 8 -1.96 -4.34 13.65
N ASP A 9 -0.79 -3.83 13.25
CA ASP A 9 -0.58 -2.40 13.01
C ASP A 9 -1.02 -1.99 11.61
N ALA A 10 -1.53 -2.92 10.83
CA ALA A 10 -2.12 -2.69 9.52
C ALA A 10 -3.46 -3.42 9.44
N PRO A 11 -4.33 -3.06 8.47
CA PRO A 11 -5.62 -3.74 8.32
C PRO A 11 -5.47 -5.24 8.18
N GLN A 12 -6.32 -6.00 8.87
CA GLN A 12 -6.28 -7.45 8.81
C GLN A 12 -6.71 -7.95 7.44
N ALA A 13 -6.08 -9.01 6.98
CA ALA A 13 -6.49 -9.68 5.75
C ALA A 13 -7.86 -10.33 5.95
N ILE A 14 -8.81 -9.97 5.11
CA ILE A 14 -10.14 -10.55 5.11
C ILE A 14 -10.30 -11.36 3.84
N GLY A 15 -10.23 -12.68 3.98
CA GLY A 15 -10.29 -13.58 2.84
C GLY A 15 -9.02 -14.40 2.69
N PRO A 16 -8.91 -15.16 1.60
CA PRO A 16 -7.81 -16.10 1.41
C PRO A 16 -6.54 -15.43 0.85
N TYR A 17 -5.96 -14.50 1.61
CA TYR A 17 -4.71 -13.86 1.24
C TYR A 17 -3.94 -13.43 2.50
N SER A 18 -2.64 -13.23 2.34
CA SER A 18 -1.76 -12.74 3.40
C SER A 18 -1.49 -11.25 3.21
N GLN A 19 -1.22 -10.54 4.28
CA GLN A 19 -0.80 -9.14 4.18
C GLN A 19 0.48 -9.02 3.36
N ALA A 20 1.42 -9.93 3.59
CA ALA A 20 2.65 -9.99 2.80
C ALA A 20 3.26 -11.39 2.83
N ILE A 21 4.08 -11.65 1.84
CA ILE A 21 4.89 -12.88 1.75
C ILE A 21 6.34 -12.47 1.60
N LYS A 22 7.20 -13.07 2.40
CA LYS A 22 8.64 -12.89 2.30
C LYS A 22 9.23 -14.12 1.63
N ALA A 23 9.94 -13.93 0.54
CA ALA A 23 10.50 -15.03 -0.23
C ALA A 23 11.69 -14.56 -1.05
N ASN A 24 12.75 -15.35 -1.05
CA ASN A 24 13.89 -15.18 -1.94
C ASN A 24 14.53 -13.78 -1.89
N GLY A 25 14.57 -13.18 -0.69
CA GLY A 25 15.16 -11.85 -0.50
C GLY A 25 14.21 -10.69 -0.81
N PHE A 26 12.96 -10.97 -1.14
CA PHE A 26 11.95 -9.95 -1.44
C PHE A 26 10.78 -10.05 -0.47
N VAL A 27 10.06 -8.94 -0.34
CA VAL A 27 8.79 -8.89 0.38
C VAL A 27 7.72 -8.44 -0.60
N PHE A 28 6.69 -9.27 -0.75
CA PHE A 28 5.57 -9.02 -1.65
C PHE A 28 4.37 -8.64 -0.80
N LEU A 29 3.88 -7.42 -0.94
CA LEU A 29 2.73 -6.96 -0.17
C LEU A 29 1.47 -7.02 -1.02
N SER A 30 0.39 -7.49 -0.39
CA SER A 30 -0.95 -7.34 -0.96
C SER A 30 -1.31 -5.86 -1.04
N GLY A 31 -2.23 -5.52 -1.94
CA GLY A 31 -2.71 -4.15 -2.06
C GLY A 31 -3.34 -3.67 -0.76
N GLN A 32 -3.03 -2.44 -0.40
CA GLN A 32 -3.63 -1.78 0.76
C GLN A 32 -4.59 -0.70 0.30
N ILE A 33 -5.73 -0.63 0.97
CA ILE A 33 -6.69 0.45 0.83
C ILE A 33 -6.72 1.27 2.13
N ALA A 34 -7.43 2.39 2.14
CA ALA A 34 -7.36 3.35 3.23
C ALA A 34 -8.19 2.95 4.44
N ILE A 35 -7.90 1.79 5.01
CA ILE A 35 -8.55 1.30 6.22
C ILE A 35 -7.69 1.69 7.43
N ASP A 36 -8.33 2.23 8.46
CA ASP A 36 -7.69 2.49 9.74
C ASP A 36 -7.60 1.15 10.49
N PRO A 37 -6.39 0.69 10.84
CA PRO A 37 -6.24 -0.60 11.52
C PRO A 37 -6.87 -0.66 12.91
N SER A 38 -7.10 0.48 13.55
CA SER A 38 -7.73 0.51 14.89
C SER A 38 -9.24 0.31 14.81
N THR A 39 -9.88 0.71 13.72
CA THR A 39 -11.34 0.59 13.55
C THR A 39 -11.73 -0.47 12.56
N GLN A 40 -10.81 -0.88 11.68
CA GLN A 40 -11.04 -1.75 10.54
C GLN A 40 -12.06 -1.16 9.55
N GLN A 41 -12.18 0.17 9.52
CA GLN A 41 -13.09 0.90 8.62
C GLN A 41 -12.30 1.81 7.69
N VAL A 42 -12.86 2.03 6.50
CA VAL A 42 -12.31 2.99 5.55
C VAL A 42 -12.39 4.38 6.18
N ILE A 43 -11.30 5.15 6.11
CA ILE A 43 -11.28 6.52 6.65
C ILE A 43 -12.16 7.43 5.80
N ALA A 44 -12.69 8.48 6.44
CA ALA A 44 -13.29 9.58 5.70
C ALA A 44 -12.17 10.42 5.08
N GLY A 45 -12.43 11.02 3.92
CA GLY A 45 -11.48 11.94 3.31
C GLY A 45 -11.32 11.73 1.81
N ASP A 46 -10.52 12.62 1.22
CA ASP A 46 -10.25 12.65 -0.22
C ASP A 46 -9.11 11.68 -0.59
N VAL A 47 -8.70 11.72 -1.85
CA VAL A 47 -7.63 10.84 -2.33
C VAL A 47 -6.31 11.11 -1.62
N ALA A 48 -6.04 12.36 -1.23
CA ALA A 48 -4.82 12.69 -0.50
C ALA A 48 -4.80 12.01 0.87
N ALA A 49 -5.91 12.11 1.62
CA ALA A 49 -6.03 11.45 2.92
C ALA A 49 -5.96 9.94 2.79
N GLN A 50 -6.61 9.37 1.77
CA GLN A 50 -6.58 7.93 1.55
C GLN A 50 -5.18 7.45 1.15
N THR A 51 -4.48 8.18 0.31
CA THR A 51 -3.10 7.84 -0.09
C THR A 51 -2.18 7.82 1.13
N ASP A 52 -2.30 8.81 2.01
CA ASP A 52 -1.52 8.85 3.24
C ASP A 52 -1.78 7.61 4.10
N ARG A 53 -3.04 7.25 4.32
CA ARG A 53 -3.38 6.07 5.12
C ARG A 53 -2.86 4.78 4.49
N VAL A 54 -2.99 4.64 3.17
CA VAL A 54 -2.49 3.48 2.44
C VAL A 54 -0.98 3.33 2.63
N LEU A 55 -0.22 4.41 2.50
CA LEU A 55 1.23 4.35 2.61
C LEU A 55 1.67 4.06 4.04
N ARG A 56 0.94 4.55 5.04
CA ARG A 56 1.18 4.18 6.44
C ARG A 56 0.93 2.68 6.66
N ASN A 57 -0.14 2.15 6.09
CA ASN A 57 -0.44 0.72 6.20
C ASN A 57 0.67 -0.12 5.57
N LEU A 58 1.12 0.26 4.37
CA LEU A 58 2.23 -0.44 3.70
C LEU A 58 3.51 -0.38 4.55
N SER A 59 3.81 0.77 5.14
CA SER A 59 4.98 0.93 6.00
C SER A 59 4.94 -0.03 7.19
N GLU A 60 3.78 -0.17 7.83
CA GLU A 60 3.64 -1.07 8.99
C GLU A 60 3.84 -2.54 8.60
N VAL A 61 3.31 -2.96 7.45
CA VAL A 61 3.50 -4.33 6.98
C VAL A 61 4.97 -4.56 6.62
N LEU A 62 5.61 -3.60 5.95
CA LEU A 62 7.04 -3.71 5.61
C LEU A 62 7.90 -3.82 6.86
N GLU A 63 7.64 -3.02 7.88
CA GLU A 63 8.40 -3.07 9.13
C GLU A 63 8.22 -4.41 9.85
N ALA A 64 7.01 -4.96 9.82
CA ALA A 64 6.75 -6.29 10.37
C ALA A 64 7.57 -7.37 9.65
N ALA A 65 7.93 -7.14 8.39
CA ALA A 65 8.75 -8.05 7.60
C ALA A 65 10.25 -7.77 7.74
N GLY A 66 10.65 -6.78 8.54
CA GLY A 66 12.05 -6.38 8.66
C GLY A 66 12.54 -5.52 7.51
N SER A 67 11.63 -4.94 6.76
CA SER A 67 11.92 -4.08 5.61
C SER A 67 11.49 -2.62 5.91
N GLY A 68 11.20 -1.85 4.89
CA GLY A 68 10.74 -0.47 5.03
C GLY A 68 10.47 0.17 3.69
N LEU A 69 9.86 1.35 3.71
CA LEU A 69 9.52 2.07 2.48
C LEU A 69 10.77 2.40 1.65
N GLY A 70 11.91 2.65 2.29
CA GLY A 70 13.17 2.90 1.58
C GLY A 70 13.71 1.71 0.82
N LYS A 71 13.19 0.52 1.04
CA LYS A 71 13.60 -0.71 0.36
C LYS A 71 12.61 -1.14 -0.73
N VAL A 72 11.57 -0.37 -0.97
CA VAL A 72 10.59 -0.68 -2.02
C VAL A 72 11.27 -0.50 -3.38
N VAL A 73 11.15 -1.52 -4.22
CA VAL A 73 11.73 -1.50 -5.57
C VAL A 73 10.67 -1.28 -6.64
N ARG A 74 9.42 -1.65 -6.35
CA ARG A 74 8.31 -1.47 -7.29
C ARG A 74 7.01 -1.23 -6.55
N SER A 75 6.19 -0.33 -7.10
CA SER A 75 4.82 -0.13 -6.64
C SER A 75 3.85 -0.10 -7.83
N THR A 76 2.61 -0.46 -7.57
CA THR A 76 1.51 -0.25 -8.50
C THR A 76 0.43 0.54 -7.79
N VAL A 77 0.00 1.64 -8.40
CA VAL A 77 -1.04 2.51 -7.85
C VAL A 77 -2.29 2.35 -8.72
N PHE A 78 -3.39 1.99 -8.08
CA PHE A 78 -4.69 1.85 -8.71
C PHE A 78 -5.57 3.01 -8.26
N LEU A 79 -6.06 3.81 -9.21
CA LEU A 79 -6.91 4.95 -8.93
C LEU A 79 -8.32 4.71 -9.43
N LYS A 80 -9.31 5.13 -8.66
CA LYS A 80 -10.69 5.16 -9.10
C LYS A 80 -10.86 6.19 -10.22
N ASN A 81 -10.10 7.28 -10.17
CA ASN A 81 -10.25 8.39 -11.11
C ASN A 81 -8.87 8.99 -11.39
N MET A 82 -8.43 8.91 -12.65
CA MET A 82 -7.12 9.42 -13.06
C MET A 82 -7.01 10.95 -12.93
N SER A 83 -8.13 11.66 -12.87
CA SER A 83 -8.11 13.10 -12.62
C SER A 83 -7.53 13.45 -11.25
N GLU A 84 -7.43 12.46 -10.34
CA GLU A 84 -6.85 12.64 -9.00
C GLU A 84 -5.36 12.26 -8.93
N PHE A 85 -4.74 12.01 -10.07
CA PHE A 85 -3.33 11.62 -10.15
C PHE A 85 -2.42 12.62 -9.43
N ALA A 86 -2.60 13.92 -9.70
CA ALA A 86 -1.73 14.94 -9.12
C ALA A 86 -1.85 15.00 -7.58
N ALA A 87 -3.05 14.90 -7.05
CA ALA A 87 -3.27 14.92 -5.60
C ALA A 87 -2.68 13.69 -4.92
N MET A 88 -2.86 12.51 -5.52
CA MET A 88 -2.23 11.28 -5.04
C MET A 88 -0.71 11.41 -5.08
N ASN A 89 -0.19 11.89 -6.19
CA ASN A 89 1.25 11.96 -6.44
C ASN A 89 1.96 12.89 -5.45
N GLU A 90 1.30 13.96 -5.04
CA GLU A 90 1.85 14.89 -4.05
C GLU A 90 2.11 14.19 -2.71
N VAL A 91 1.16 13.39 -2.24
CA VAL A 91 1.30 12.62 -0.99
C VAL A 91 2.32 11.50 -1.17
N TYR A 92 2.23 10.76 -2.27
CA TYR A 92 3.15 9.67 -2.59
C TYR A 92 4.61 10.16 -2.56
N GLY A 93 4.87 11.34 -3.12
CA GLY A 93 6.21 11.92 -3.15
C GLY A 93 6.79 12.26 -1.78
N LYS A 94 5.95 12.47 -0.78
CA LYS A 94 6.42 12.71 0.59
C LYS A 94 7.00 11.44 1.22
N TYR A 95 6.50 10.27 0.82
CA TYR A 95 6.97 8.98 1.34
C TYR A 95 8.13 8.42 0.53
N PHE A 96 8.22 8.76 -0.75
CA PHE A 96 9.25 8.28 -1.66
C PHE A 96 10.02 9.46 -2.27
N SER A 97 10.58 10.31 -1.40
CA SER A 97 11.22 11.55 -1.82
C SER A 97 12.63 11.35 -2.39
N SER A 98 13.30 10.25 -2.03
CA SER A 98 14.66 9.96 -2.45
C SER A 98 14.70 8.60 -3.13
N ALA A 99 15.27 8.53 -4.33
CA ALA A 99 15.37 7.31 -5.12
C ALA A 99 14.03 6.56 -5.16
N PRO A 100 12.96 7.15 -5.71
CA PRO A 100 11.65 6.51 -5.71
C PRO A 100 11.66 5.19 -6.47
N PRO A 101 10.78 4.26 -6.10
CA PRO A 101 10.71 2.96 -6.77
C PRO A 101 10.16 3.08 -8.19
N ALA A 102 10.38 2.04 -8.99
CA ALA A 102 9.68 1.91 -10.26
C ALA A 102 8.17 1.82 -9.98
N ARG A 103 7.35 2.43 -10.83
CA ARG A 103 5.91 2.51 -10.59
C ARG A 103 5.10 2.44 -11.87
N SER A 104 3.93 1.81 -11.76
CA SER A 104 2.85 1.98 -12.73
C SER A 104 1.66 2.59 -12.00
N THR A 105 0.93 3.47 -12.68
CA THR A 105 -0.30 4.07 -12.15
C THR A 105 -1.40 3.90 -13.18
N VAL A 106 -2.52 3.31 -12.77
CA VAL A 106 -3.63 3.02 -13.68
C VAL A 106 -4.95 3.43 -13.04
N GLU A 107 -5.91 3.76 -13.89
CA GLU A 107 -7.29 3.91 -13.47
C GLU A 107 -7.99 2.57 -13.63
N VAL A 108 -8.82 2.20 -12.67
CA VAL A 108 -9.56 0.94 -12.70
C VAL A 108 -11.06 1.21 -12.63
N ALA A 109 -11.83 0.23 -13.08
CA ALA A 109 -13.29 0.36 -13.11
C ALA A 109 -13.87 0.49 -11.70
N ARG A 110 -13.29 -0.22 -10.72
CA ARG A 110 -13.80 -0.21 -9.35
C ARG A 110 -12.74 -0.75 -8.40
N LEU A 111 -12.72 -0.24 -7.18
CA LEU A 111 -11.85 -0.71 -6.11
C LEU A 111 -12.67 -1.31 -4.95
N PRO A 112 -12.08 -2.18 -4.14
CA PRO A 112 -12.77 -2.73 -2.98
C PRO A 112 -13.31 -1.61 -2.08
N LYS A 113 -14.53 -1.81 -1.56
CA LYS A 113 -15.22 -0.84 -0.68
C LYS A 113 -15.34 0.55 -1.31
N ASP A 114 -15.24 0.62 -2.65
CA ASP A 114 -15.37 1.86 -3.41
C ASP A 114 -14.40 2.95 -2.96
N VAL A 115 -13.21 2.55 -2.53
CA VAL A 115 -12.14 3.50 -2.18
C VAL A 115 -11.61 4.21 -3.41
N LEU A 116 -10.81 5.26 -3.19
CA LEU A 116 -10.29 6.11 -4.27
C LEU A 116 -8.93 5.67 -4.76
N VAL A 117 -8.18 4.91 -3.94
CA VAL A 117 -6.82 4.48 -4.26
C VAL A 117 -6.49 3.16 -3.59
N GLU A 118 -5.69 2.36 -4.26
CA GLU A 118 -5.10 1.14 -3.72
C GLU A 118 -3.66 1.07 -4.20
N ILE A 119 -2.74 0.60 -3.35
CA ILE A 119 -1.33 0.49 -3.71
C ILE A 119 -0.79 -0.84 -3.22
N ASP A 120 -0.04 -1.54 -4.07
CA ASP A 120 0.76 -2.68 -3.65
C ASP A 120 2.24 -2.39 -3.94
N VAL A 121 3.13 -3.10 -3.24
CA VAL A 121 4.56 -2.90 -3.40
C VAL A 121 5.33 -4.22 -3.35
N ILE A 122 6.51 -4.20 -3.93
CA ILE A 122 7.54 -5.22 -3.78
C ILE A 122 8.76 -4.51 -3.20
N ALA A 123 9.35 -5.10 -2.15
CA ALA A 123 10.49 -4.51 -1.48
C ALA A 123 11.60 -5.55 -1.29
N LEU A 124 12.79 -5.06 -0.99
CA LEU A 124 13.87 -5.95 -0.53
C LEU A 124 13.61 -6.33 0.92
N GLY A 125 13.93 -7.56 1.25
CA GLY A 125 13.77 -8.08 2.59
C GLY A 125 14.83 -7.66 3.58
#